data_f6157ebf26fef5078baf1ce8811962ca
#
_entry.id   f6157ebf26fef5078baf1ce8811962ca
#
_cell.length_a   1.000
_cell.length_b   1.000
_cell.length_c   1.000
_cell.angle_alpha   90.00
_cell.angle_beta   90.00
_cell.angle_gamma   90.00
#
_symmetry.space_group_name_H-M   'P 1'
#
loop_
_entity.id
_entity.type
_entity.pdbx_description
1 polymer ?
#
loop_
_entity_poly.entity_id
_entity_poly.type
_entity_poly.pdbx_seq_one_letter_code
_entity_poly.pdbx_strand_id
1 'polypeptide(L)'
;MCEHFVLSKFPLQGEFLIYAYESLEEPENITDEMLQQAYCLACVSETFQSYYLIQDDVYDNSKMRSGVSSWHLQPYASAMAMNDTCILRSFVSEILRQNIKETFYTKVIDTFNEMYLVMEMGQVLDLYFAQSKSYDDFTMENYDKMSYMKASYYCMNSPILFALILCNKANEESYKLVLDLFNDLGVFIQIHNDFTECFDVGESMSKKSTNDIENNKLSWTAVVALQHFNTEQRNIFNECYGIPNPEKIKRIIQLYEEVNLRQLFKEEENARYNNFLRKVQNLPATATPAPDFFMKIFNYFKSYASDSSRFYYA
;
A
#
# COMPACT_ATOMS: atom_id res chain seq x y z
N MET A 1 7.78 -17.30 -11.59
CA MET A 1 7.43 -15.89 -11.28
C MET A 1 5.96 -15.78 -10.87
N CYS A 2 4.99 -16.03 -11.72
CA CYS A 2 3.56 -15.94 -11.34
C CYS A 2 3.19 -16.81 -10.14
N GLU A 3 3.65 -18.06 -10.07
CA GLU A 3 3.43 -18.93 -8.92
C GLU A 3 4.09 -18.44 -7.63
N HIS A 4 5.11 -17.60 -7.73
CA HIS A 4 5.83 -17.07 -6.58
C HIS A 4 5.15 -15.83 -5.97
N PHE A 5 4.50 -15.02 -6.79
CA PHE A 5 3.96 -13.71 -6.37
C PHE A 5 2.44 -13.56 -6.56
N VAL A 6 1.89 -14.00 -7.69
CA VAL A 6 0.47 -13.73 -8.04
C VAL A 6 -0.48 -14.60 -7.23
N LEU A 7 0.00 -15.71 -6.66
CA LEU A 7 -0.78 -16.56 -5.76
C LEU A 7 -0.59 -16.13 -4.30
N SER A 8 -0.71 -14.84 -4.01
CA SER A 8 -0.75 -14.32 -2.65
C SER A 8 -1.84 -15.03 -1.85
N LYS A 9 -1.55 -15.38 -0.60
CA LYS A 9 -2.56 -15.94 0.32
C LYS A 9 -3.68 -14.97 0.62
N PHE A 10 -3.43 -13.67 0.43
CA PHE A 10 -4.35 -12.59 0.77
C PHE A 10 -4.28 -11.50 -0.33
N PRO A 11 -5.06 -11.65 -1.41
CA PRO A 11 -5.07 -10.72 -2.53
C PRO A 11 -5.87 -9.45 -2.18
N LEU A 12 -5.23 -8.51 -1.48
CA LEU A 12 -5.88 -7.32 -0.92
C LEU A 12 -6.61 -6.50 -1.98
N GLN A 13 -5.93 -6.16 -3.09
CA GLN A 13 -6.52 -5.31 -4.13
C GLN A 13 -7.68 -6.02 -4.83
N GLY A 14 -7.49 -7.32 -5.10
CA GLY A 14 -8.53 -8.15 -5.72
C GLY A 14 -9.76 -8.27 -4.86
N GLU A 15 -9.59 -8.53 -3.56
CA GLU A 15 -10.72 -8.62 -2.62
C GLU A 15 -11.46 -7.29 -2.48
N PHE A 16 -10.73 -6.17 -2.36
CA PHE A 16 -11.35 -4.84 -2.30
C PHE A 16 -12.11 -4.48 -3.57
N LEU A 17 -11.56 -4.84 -4.74
CA LEU A 17 -12.21 -4.59 -6.03
C LEU A 17 -13.54 -5.35 -6.13
N ILE A 18 -13.52 -6.65 -5.84
CA ILE A 18 -14.74 -7.48 -5.91
C ILE A 18 -15.78 -6.97 -4.92
N TYR A 19 -15.38 -6.74 -3.67
CA TYR A 19 -16.29 -6.23 -2.64
C TYR A 19 -16.87 -4.85 -3.01
N ALA A 20 -16.06 -3.96 -3.58
CA ALA A 20 -16.51 -2.65 -4.04
C ALA A 20 -17.48 -2.78 -5.22
N TYR A 21 -17.20 -3.65 -6.19
CA TYR A 21 -18.07 -3.90 -7.33
C TYR A 21 -19.46 -4.42 -6.87
N GLU A 22 -19.48 -5.46 -6.04
CA GLU A 22 -20.71 -6.04 -5.51
C GLU A 22 -21.49 -5.07 -4.59
N SER A 23 -20.77 -4.12 -3.95
CA SER A 23 -21.40 -3.10 -3.10
C SER A 23 -21.98 -1.92 -3.87
N LEU A 24 -21.48 -1.67 -5.09
CA LEU A 24 -21.89 -0.57 -5.96
C LEU A 24 -22.98 -0.95 -6.94
N GLU A 25 -23.01 -2.22 -7.37
CA GLU A 25 -23.91 -2.66 -8.43
C GLU A 25 -25.23 -3.21 -7.85
N GLU A 26 -26.30 -3.03 -8.62
CA GLU A 26 -27.58 -3.65 -8.28
C GLU A 26 -27.51 -5.16 -8.54
N PRO A 27 -28.12 -6.00 -7.66
CA PRO A 27 -28.00 -7.46 -7.76
C PRO A 27 -28.40 -8.03 -9.14
N GLU A 28 -29.39 -7.45 -9.80
CA GLU A 28 -29.85 -7.87 -11.13
C GLU A 28 -28.86 -7.58 -12.25
N ASN A 29 -27.90 -6.68 -12.05
CA ASN A 29 -26.85 -6.33 -13.00
C ASN A 29 -25.57 -7.13 -12.79
N ILE A 30 -25.45 -7.85 -11.67
CA ILE A 30 -24.31 -8.73 -11.36
C ILE A 30 -24.46 -10.02 -12.18
N THR A 31 -24.00 -9.99 -13.42
CA THR A 31 -24.02 -11.15 -14.32
C THR A 31 -22.68 -11.91 -14.28
N ASP A 32 -22.70 -13.19 -14.71
CA ASP A 32 -21.48 -13.99 -14.81
C ASP A 32 -20.43 -13.30 -15.69
N GLU A 33 -20.84 -12.67 -16.77
CA GLU A 33 -19.94 -11.92 -17.66
C GLU A 33 -19.30 -10.74 -16.97
N MET A 34 -20.05 -9.96 -16.17
CA MET A 34 -19.52 -8.83 -15.43
C MET A 34 -18.62 -9.27 -14.28
N LEU A 35 -18.96 -10.37 -13.61
CA LEU A 35 -18.09 -10.98 -12.61
C LEU A 35 -16.76 -11.44 -13.21
N GLN A 36 -16.76 -12.01 -14.42
CA GLN A 36 -15.52 -12.34 -15.13
C GLN A 36 -14.65 -11.11 -15.39
N GLN A 37 -15.26 -9.95 -15.74
CA GLN A 37 -14.53 -8.70 -15.88
C GLN A 37 -13.89 -8.26 -14.55
N ALA A 38 -14.66 -8.32 -13.46
CA ALA A 38 -14.18 -7.97 -12.13
C ALA A 38 -13.04 -8.89 -11.65
N TYR A 39 -13.18 -10.21 -11.81
CA TYR A 39 -12.13 -11.18 -11.47
C TYR A 39 -10.88 -11.02 -12.34
N CYS A 40 -11.04 -10.70 -13.61
CA CYS A 40 -9.90 -10.39 -14.49
C CYS A 40 -9.13 -9.18 -13.95
N LEU A 41 -9.83 -8.09 -13.62
CA LEU A 41 -9.20 -6.90 -13.03
C LEU A 41 -8.56 -7.19 -11.67
N ALA A 42 -9.18 -8.00 -10.83
CA ALA A 42 -8.62 -8.44 -9.56
C ALA A 42 -7.28 -9.17 -9.77
N CYS A 43 -7.22 -10.17 -10.65
CA CYS A 43 -5.99 -10.90 -10.98
C CYS A 43 -4.90 -9.98 -11.56
N VAL A 44 -5.29 -9.03 -12.40
CA VAL A 44 -4.33 -8.09 -13.01
C VAL A 44 -3.80 -7.10 -11.97
N SER A 45 -4.62 -6.67 -11.01
CA SER A 45 -4.18 -5.82 -9.89
C SER A 45 -3.15 -6.53 -9.00
N GLU A 46 -3.33 -7.82 -8.72
CA GLU A 46 -2.33 -8.62 -7.99
C GLU A 46 -1.05 -8.83 -8.82
N THR A 47 -1.16 -8.91 -10.15
CA THR A 47 0.01 -8.95 -11.05
C THR A 47 0.77 -7.62 -11.01
N PHE A 48 0.05 -6.50 -10.94
CA PHE A 48 0.64 -5.17 -10.75
C PHE A 48 1.37 -5.09 -9.41
N GLN A 49 0.77 -5.57 -8.31
CA GLN A 49 1.44 -5.61 -7.01
C GLN A 49 2.73 -6.43 -7.08
N SER A 50 2.72 -7.57 -7.75
CA SER A 50 3.90 -8.41 -7.93
C SER A 50 5.03 -7.69 -8.67
N TYR A 51 4.69 -6.95 -9.72
CA TYR A 51 5.61 -6.07 -10.44
C TYR A 51 6.31 -5.11 -9.49
N TYR A 52 5.54 -4.42 -8.67
CA TYR A 52 6.04 -3.42 -7.74
C TYR A 52 6.90 -4.03 -6.62
N LEU A 53 6.42 -5.11 -5.97
CA LEU A 53 7.13 -5.74 -4.86
C LEU A 53 8.50 -6.30 -5.28
N ILE A 54 8.65 -6.78 -6.52
CA ILE A 54 9.96 -7.20 -7.04
C ILE A 54 10.91 -6.02 -7.14
N GLN A 55 10.46 -4.87 -7.64
CA GLN A 55 11.29 -3.67 -7.74
C GLN A 55 11.70 -3.16 -6.36
N ASP A 56 10.73 -3.05 -5.44
CA ASP A 56 10.96 -2.63 -4.06
C ASP A 56 12.03 -3.51 -3.38
N ASP A 57 11.88 -4.85 -3.49
CA ASP A 57 12.86 -5.79 -2.95
C ASP A 57 14.27 -5.63 -3.55
N VAL A 58 14.37 -5.29 -4.83
CA VAL A 58 15.67 -5.04 -5.48
C VAL A 58 16.29 -3.75 -4.96
N TYR A 59 15.52 -2.67 -4.88
CA TYR A 59 15.99 -1.36 -4.42
C TYR A 59 16.41 -1.40 -2.95
N ASP A 60 15.66 -2.13 -2.12
CA ASP A 60 15.88 -2.25 -0.69
C ASP A 60 16.86 -3.38 -0.32
N ASN A 61 17.32 -4.15 -1.31
CA ASN A 61 18.11 -5.36 -1.09
C ASN A 61 17.48 -6.32 -0.08
N SER A 62 16.15 -6.40 -0.12
CA SER A 62 15.35 -7.22 0.81
C SER A 62 15.65 -8.70 0.60
N LYS A 63 15.86 -9.44 1.70
CA LYS A 63 16.22 -10.86 1.64
C LYS A 63 15.00 -11.76 1.56
N MET A 64 13.91 -11.33 2.17
CA MET A 64 12.70 -12.11 2.35
C MET A 64 11.47 -11.27 2.01
N ARG A 65 10.48 -11.90 1.36
CA ARG A 65 9.15 -11.33 1.12
C ARG A 65 8.10 -12.41 1.44
N SER A 66 7.17 -12.10 2.34
CA SER A 66 6.08 -13.02 2.72
C SER A 66 6.58 -14.42 3.16
N GLY A 67 7.69 -14.47 3.88
CA GLY A 67 8.27 -15.73 4.41
C GLY A 67 9.06 -16.57 3.41
N VAL A 68 9.23 -16.07 2.17
CA VAL A 68 10.09 -16.73 1.15
C VAL A 68 11.22 -15.80 0.73
N SER A 69 12.28 -16.38 0.15
CA SER A 69 13.41 -15.58 -0.38
C SER A 69 12.94 -14.66 -1.50
N SER A 70 13.32 -13.38 -1.45
CA SER A 70 12.98 -12.38 -2.46
C SER A 70 13.34 -12.84 -3.87
N TRP A 71 12.57 -12.37 -4.89
CA TRP A 71 12.69 -12.86 -6.27
C TRP A 71 14.11 -12.70 -6.82
N HIS A 72 14.73 -11.54 -6.62
CA HIS A 72 16.08 -11.25 -7.13
C HIS A 72 17.18 -12.14 -6.52
N LEU A 73 16.91 -12.85 -5.42
CA LEU A 73 17.82 -13.79 -4.81
C LEU A 73 17.60 -15.25 -5.29
N GLN A 74 16.58 -15.49 -6.13
CA GLN A 74 16.38 -16.80 -6.72
C GLN A 74 17.52 -17.10 -7.72
N PRO A 75 18.01 -18.36 -7.78
CA PRO A 75 19.19 -18.71 -8.61
C PRO A 75 19.04 -18.39 -10.09
N TYR A 76 17.79 -18.31 -10.58
CA TYR A 76 17.46 -18.05 -12.00
C TYR A 76 16.96 -16.63 -12.26
N ALA A 77 16.72 -15.82 -11.24
CA ALA A 77 16.19 -14.47 -11.39
C ALA A 77 17.28 -13.39 -11.30
N SER A 78 18.01 -13.34 -10.20
CA SER A 78 19.17 -12.44 -9.97
C SER A 78 19.19 -11.16 -10.85
N ALA A 79 20.15 -11.05 -11.77
CA ALA A 79 20.29 -9.90 -12.65
C ALA A 79 19.10 -9.66 -13.60
N MET A 80 18.21 -10.66 -13.79
CA MET A 80 17.03 -10.57 -14.65
C MET A 80 15.79 -10.04 -13.92
N ALA A 81 15.82 -9.91 -12.59
CA ALA A 81 14.65 -9.53 -11.81
C ALA A 81 13.97 -8.25 -12.31
N MET A 82 14.74 -7.23 -12.66
CA MET A 82 14.20 -5.97 -13.23
C MET A 82 13.59 -6.18 -14.63
N ASN A 83 14.16 -7.06 -15.45
CA ASN A 83 13.55 -7.42 -16.73
C ASN A 83 12.24 -8.19 -16.55
N ASP A 84 12.16 -9.05 -15.53
CA ASP A 84 10.95 -9.78 -15.19
C ASP A 84 9.81 -8.84 -14.81
N THR A 85 10.09 -7.72 -14.15
CA THR A 85 9.07 -6.70 -13.87
C THR A 85 8.54 -6.07 -15.15
N CYS A 86 9.38 -5.79 -16.15
CA CYS A 86 8.94 -5.30 -17.46
C CYS A 86 8.02 -6.32 -18.16
N ILE A 87 8.29 -7.62 -18.01
CA ILE A 87 7.44 -8.68 -18.54
C ILE A 87 6.09 -8.68 -17.84
N LEU A 88 6.05 -8.57 -16.50
CA LEU A 88 4.79 -8.48 -15.73
C LEU A 88 3.96 -7.29 -16.17
N ARG A 89 4.57 -6.11 -16.32
CA ARG A 89 3.89 -4.91 -16.85
C ARG A 89 3.29 -5.15 -18.22
N SER A 90 4.02 -5.83 -19.11
CA SER A 90 3.53 -6.17 -20.46
C SER A 90 2.37 -7.16 -20.40
N PHE A 91 2.42 -8.13 -19.48
CA PHE A 91 1.34 -9.08 -19.26
C PHE A 91 0.06 -8.40 -18.75
N VAL A 92 0.15 -7.42 -17.87
CA VAL A 92 -1.01 -6.61 -17.45
C VAL A 92 -1.73 -6.06 -18.68
N SER A 93 -1.01 -5.36 -19.56
CA SER A 93 -1.60 -4.76 -20.75
C SER A 93 -2.20 -5.81 -21.72
N GLU A 94 -1.53 -6.94 -21.90
CA GLU A 94 -1.98 -8.00 -22.81
C GLU A 94 -3.21 -8.74 -22.28
N ILE A 95 -3.26 -9.04 -20.98
CA ILE A 95 -4.42 -9.67 -20.32
C ILE A 95 -5.64 -8.75 -20.43
N LEU A 96 -5.47 -7.45 -20.15
CA LEU A 96 -6.54 -6.47 -20.28
C LEU A 96 -7.06 -6.39 -21.70
N ARG A 97 -6.16 -6.32 -22.69
CA ARG A 97 -6.53 -6.26 -24.12
C ARG A 97 -7.35 -7.47 -24.58
N GLN A 98 -7.07 -8.66 -24.02
CA GLN A 98 -7.75 -9.89 -24.40
C GLN A 98 -9.09 -10.13 -23.68
N ASN A 99 -9.24 -9.60 -22.47
CA ASN A 99 -10.32 -10.02 -21.59
C ASN A 99 -11.28 -8.89 -21.17
N ILE A 100 -10.86 -7.61 -21.28
CA ILE A 100 -11.71 -6.49 -20.89
C ILE A 100 -12.54 -6.03 -22.08
N LYS A 101 -13.85 -5.84 -21.86
CA LYS A 101 -14.76 -5.30 -22.88
C LYS A 101 -14.27 -3.95 -23.40
N GLU A 102 -14.42 -3.70 -24.69
CA GLU A 102 -14.02 -2.45 -25.33
C GLU A 102 -14.63 -1.22 -24.65
N THR A 103 -15.85 -1.33 -24.16
CA THR A 103 -16.56 -0.23 -23.45
C THR A 103 -15.84 0.23 -22.17
N PHE A 104 -15.07 -0.65 -21.53
CA PHE A 104 -14.33 -0.34 -20.29
C PHE A 104 -12.83 -0.17 -20.54
N TYR A 105 -12.32 -0.76 -21.63
CA TYR A 105 -10.88 -0.95 -21.85
C TYR A 105 -10.08 0.34 -21.74
N THR A 106 -10.52 1.42 -22.40
CA THR A 106 -9.79 2.69 -22.37
C THR A 106 -9.66 3.25 -20.96
N LYS A 107 -10.76 3.29 -20.19
CA LYS A 107 -10.72 3.80 -18.81
C LYS A 107 -9.86 2.91 -17.91
N VAL A 108 -9.94 1.60 -18.09
CA VAL A 108 -9.16 0.63 -17.30
C VAL A 108 -7.67 0.79 -17.58
N ILE A 109 -7.25 0.84 -18.83
CA ILE A 109 -5.82 0.95 -19.17
C ILE A 109 -5.25 2.31 -18.80
N ASP A 110 -6.04 3.38 -18.91
CA ASP A 110 -5.63 4.72 -18.43
C ASP A 110 -5.42 4.73 -16.90
N THR A 111 -6.31 4.09 -16.14
CA THR A 111 -6.15 3.95 -14.68
C THR A 111 -4.89 3.13 -14.34
N PHE A 112 -4.62 2.03 -15.04
CA PHE A 112 -3.35 1.27 -14.83
C PHE A 112 -2.12 2.10 -15.19
N ASN A 113 -2.14 2.88 -16.27
CA ASN A 113 -1.03 3.75 -16.63
C ASN A 113 -0.79 4.83 -15.57
N GLU A 114 -1.85 5.40 -15.02
CA GLU A 114 -1.75 6.34 -13.90
C GLU A 114 -1.20 5.66 -12.64
N MET A 115 -1.66 4.44 -12.30
CA MET A 115 -1.12 3.64 -11.20
C MET A 115 0.40 3.45 -11.32
N TYR A 116 0.88 3.04 -12.49
CA TYR A 116 2.32 2.88 -12.75
C TYR A 116 3.06 4.20 -12.52
N LEU A 117 2.56 5.30 -13.08
CA LEU A 117 3.21 6.61 -12.94
C LEU A 117 3.26 7.07 -11.50
N VAL A 118 2.12 7.05 -10.80
CA VAL A 118 2.01 7.53 -9.41
C VAL A 118 2.90 6.70 -8.49
N MET A 119 2.85 5.37 -8.60
CA MET A 119 3.63 4.46 -7.78
C MET A 119 5.14 4.61 -8.02
N GLU A 120 5.58 4.71 -9.28
CA GLU A 120 7.00 4.93 -9.61
C GLU A 120 7.50 6.28 -9.08
N MET A 121 6.68 7.33 -9.11
CA MET A 121 7.04 8.61 -8.48
C MET A 121 7.12 8.48 -6.94
N GLY A 122 6.24 7.68 -6.33
CA GLY A 122 6.32 7.35 -4.91
C GLY A 122 7.63 6.64 -4.55
N GLN A 123 8.04 5.67 -5.38
CA GLN A 123 9.32 4.96 -5.23
C GLN A 123 10.53 5.89 -5.38
N VAL A 124 10.46 6.86 -6.32
CA VAL A 124 11.52 7.89 -6.44
C VAL A 124 11.62 8.72 -5.16
N LEU A 125 10.49 9.13 -4.56
CA LEU A 125 10.51 9.86 -3.29
C LEU A 125 11.08 9.02 -2.15
N ASP A 126 10.69 7.76 -2.03
CA ASP A 126 11.21 6.85 -1.02
C ASP A 126 12.73 6.72 -1.11
N LEU A 127 13.27 6.47 -2.31
CA LEU A 127 14.72 6.40 -2.56
C LEU A 127 15.42 7.75 -2.34
N TYR A 128 14.77 8.87 -2.68
CA TYR A 128 15.33 10.20 -2.47
C TYR A 128 15.51 10.48 -0.97
N PHE A 129 14.49 10.23 -0.16
CA PHE A 129 14.58 10.44 1.29
C PHE A 129 15.57 9.46 1.95
N ALA A 130 15.64 8.21 1.49
CA ALA A 130 16.61 7.25 1.99
C ALA A 130 18.09 7.69 1.76
N GLN A 131 18.35 8.51 0.77
CA GLN A 131 19.69 9.08 0.50
C GLN A 131 19.95 10.39 1.24
N SER A 132 18.97 10.94 1.95
CA SER A 132 19.12 12.20 2.68
C SER A 132 20.16 12.05 3.81
N LYS A 133 20.98 13.10 3.98
CA LYS A 133 21.94 13.22 5.09
C LYS A 133 21.40 14.04 6.26
N SER A 134 20.24 14.62 6.10
CA SER A 134 19.54 15.39 7.12
C SER A 134 18.14 14.82 7.32
N TYR A 135 17.69 14.82 8.57
CA TYR A 135 16.32 14.41 8.93
C TYR A 135 15.34 15.59 8.97
N ASP A 136 15.73 16.76 8.45
CA ASP A 136 14.85 17.93 8.38
C ASP A 136 13.65 17.69 7.45
N ASP A 137 13.84 16.83 6.43
CA ASP A 137 12.81 16.40 5.49
C ASP A 137 11.92 15.25 6.03
N PHE A 138 12.24 14.69 7.20
CA PHE A 138 11.43 13.63 7.84
C PHE A 138 10.22 14.27 8.53
N THR A 139 9.28 14.73 7.71
CA THR A 139 8.04 15.39 8.13
C THR A 139 6.83 14.53 7.77
N MET A 140 5.71 14.69 8.51
CA MET A 140 4.46 13.99 8.18
C MET A 140 3.94 14.38 6.80
N GLU A 141 4.14 15.63 6.36
CA GLU A 141 3.74 16.06 5.01
C GLU A 141 4.47 15.27 3.91
N ASN A 142 5.78 15.12 4.03
CA ASN A 142 6.58 14.34 3.08
C ASN A 142 6.24 12.85 3.17
N TYR A 143 6.03 12.34 4.37
CA TYR A 143 5.63 10.96 4.60
C TYR A 143 4.26 10.64 3.98
N ASP A 144 3.24 11.46 4.25
CA ASP A 144 1.91 11.27 3.69
C ASP A 144 1.92 11.34 2.16
N LYS A 145 2.67 12.29 1.59
CA LYS A 145 2.83 12.41 0.14
C LYS A 145 3.49 11.17 -0.48
N MET A 146 4.60 10.73 0.09
CA MET A 146 5.32 9.54 -0.37
C MET A 146 4.44 8.29 -0.24
N SER A 147 3.82 8.08 0.94
CA SER A 147 2.97 6.92 1.22
C SER A 147 1.71 6.89 0.36
N TYR A 148 1.11 8.06 0.07
CA TYR A 148 0.01 8.15 -0.89
C TYR A 148 0.41 7.61 -2.26
N MET A 149 1.54 8.09 -2.78
CA MET A 149 1.98 7.71 -4.12
C MET A 149 2.51 6.28 -4.16
N LYS A 150 3.29 5.87 -3.15
CA LYS A 150 3.94 4.56 -3.09
C LYS A 150 2.96 3.42 -2.80
N ALA A 151 1.94 3.65 -1.95
CA ALA A 151 1.06 2.60 -1.44
C ALA A 151 -0.43 2.89 -1.61
N SER A 152 -0.94 4.02 -1.08
CA SER A 152 -2.38 4.29 -0.97
C SER A 152 -3.11 4.24 -2.30
N TYR A 153 -2.54 4.84 -3.35
CA TYR A 153 -3.20 4.95 -4.65
C TYR A 153 -3.51 3.59 -5.26
N TYR A 154 -2.56 2.66 -5.28
CA TYR A 154 -2.78 1.36 -5.88
C TYR A 154 -3.45 0.35 -4.94
N CYS A 155 -3.19 0.41 -3.62
CA CYS A 155 -3.77 -0.54 -2.67
C CYS A 155 -5.24 -0.27 -2.35
N MET A 156 -5.62 1.01 -2.22
CA MET A 156 -6.94 1.40 -1.72
C MET A 156 -7.79 2.11 -2.75
N ASN A 157 -7.24 3.09 -3.47
CA ASN A 157 -8.03 3.89 -4.40
C ASN A 157 -8.35 3.14 -5.68
N SER A 158 -7.36 2.54 -6.34
CA SER A 158 -7.52 1.91 -7.65
C SER A 158 -8.52 0.77 -7.69
N PRO A 159 -8.60 -0.15 -6.71
CA PRO A 159 -9.63 -1.18 -6.68
C PRO A 159 -11.05 -0.60 -6.75
N ILE A 160 -11.29 0.50 -6.03
CA ILE A 160 -12.59 1.18 -6.01
C ILE A 160 -12.86 1.91 -7.32
N LEU A 161 -11.83 2.53 -7.90
CA LEU A 161 -11.94 3.18 -9.22
C LEU A 161 -12.28 2.15 -10.31
N PHE A 162 -11.69 0.96 -10.29
CA PHE A 162 -12.06 -0.11 -11.21
C PHE A 162 -13.51 -0.57 -11.03
N ALA A 163 -13.97 -0.71 -9.79
CA ALA A 163 -15.37 -1.03 -9.51
C ALA A 163 -16.32 0.05 -10.08
N LEU A 164 -16.00 1.33 -9.90
CA LEU A 164 -16.76 2.44 -10.49
C LEU A 164 -16.80 2.37 -12.01
N ILE A 165 -15.69 2.01 -12.66
CA ILE A 165 -15.63 1.85 -14.13
C ILE A 165 -16.57 0.73 -14.57
N LEU A 166 -16.51 -0.43 -13.93
CA LEU A 166 -17.37 -1.58 -14.28
C LEU A 166 -18.87 -1.30 -14.08
N CYS A 167 -19.22 -0.51 -13.05
CA CYS A 167 -20.60 -0.10 -12.80
C CYS A 167 -21.07 1.12 -13.63
N ASN A 168 -20.24 1.63 -14.59
CA ASN A 168 -20.50 2.87 -15.33
C ASN A 168 -20.79 4.09 -14.44
N LYS A 169 -20.25 4.10 -13.20
CA LYS A 169 -20.38 5.19 -12.21
C LYS A 169 -19.12 6.05 -12.12
N ALA A 170 -18.12 5.80 -12.97
CA ALA A 170 -16.84 6.52 -13.02
C ALA A 170 -17.01 7.86 -13.76
N ASN A 171 -16.86 8.96 -13.01
CA ASN A 171 -16.81 10.32 -13.49
C ASN A 171 -15.86 11.15 -12.60
N GLU A 172 -15.60 12.41 -12.95
CA GLU A 172 -14.68 13.28 -12.23
C GLU A 172 -15.06 13.45 -10.74
N GLU A 173 -16.34 13.59 -10.42
CA GLU A 173 -16.84 13.73 -9.06
C GLU A 173 -16.62 12.45 -8.24
N SER A 174 -16.99 11.28 -8.76
CA SER A 174 -16.82 10.00 -8.08
C SER A 174 -15.34 9.66 -7.86
N TYR A 175 -14.47 9.96 -8.83
CA TYR A 175 -13.01 9.83 -8.69
C TYR A 175 -12.48 10.70 -7.56
N LYS A 176 -12.85 11.98 -7.55
CA LYS A 176 -12.44 12.91 -6.50
C LYS A 176 -12.90 12.44 -5.12
N LEU A 177 -14.14 11.99 -5.00
CA LEU A 177 -14.65 11.46 -3.73
C LEU A 177 -13.85 10.26 -3.24
N VAL A 178 -13.51 9.31 -4.12
CA VAL A 178 -12.70 8.15 -3.75
C VAL A 178 -11.34 8.58 -3.25
N LEU A 179 -10.65 9.45 -4.01
CA LEU A 179 -9.30 9.92 -3.64
C LEU A 179 -9.33 10.70 -2.30
N ASP A 180 -10.30 11.59 -2.11
CA ASP A 180 -10.40 12.41 -0.90
C ASP A 180 -10.75 11.59 0.36
N LEU A 181 -11.57 10.55 0.21
CA LEU A 181 -12.04 9.75 1.34
C LEU A 181 -11.05 8.65 1.73
N PHE A 182 -10.54 7.92 0.76
CA PHE A 182 -9.72 6.75 1.07
C PHE A 182 -8.22 7.04 1.23
N ASN A 183 -7.77 8.27 0.97
CA ASN A 183 -6.35 8.62 1.15
C ASN A 183 -5.86 8.31 2.57
N ASP A 184 -6.61 8.73 3.59
CA ASP A 184 -6.22 8.51 5.00
C ASP A 184 -6.09 7.02 5.34
N LEU A 185 -7.01 6.19 4.84
CA LEU A 185 -7.00 4.74 5.06
C LEU A 185 -5.87 4.07 4.29
N GLY A 186 -5.64 4.51 3.05
CA GLY A 186 -4.57 3.97 2.22
C GLY A 186 -3.18 4.30 2.76
N VAL A 187 -2.97 5.53 3.25
CA VAL A 187 -1.72 5.91 3.94
C VAL A 187 -1.56 5.10 5.23
N PHE A 188 -2.67 4.79 5.93
CA PHE A 188 -2.60 3.96 7.13
C PHE A 188 -2.11 2.53 6.84
N ILE A 189 -2.31 1.99 5.64
CA ILE A 189 -1.70 0.71 5.24
C ILE A 189 -0.17 0.78 5.33
N GLN A 190 0.43 1.87 4.84
CA GLN A 190 1.89 2.05 4.92
C GLN A 190 2.35 2.28 6.37
N ILE A 191 1.61 3.09 7.15
CA ILE A 191 1.89 3.30 8.58
C ILE A 191 1.90 1.97 9.33
N HIS A 192 0.93 1.11 9.06
CA HIS A 192 0.84 -0.22 9.67
C HIS A 192 2.04 -1.10 9.27
N ASN A 193 2.44 -1.06 8.00
CA ASN A 193 3.61 -1.78 7.52
C ASN A 193 4.89 -1.33 8.26
N ASP A 194 5.14 -0.02 8.31
CA ASP A 194 6.31 0.56 9.00
C ASP A 194 6.33 0.22 10.50
N PHE A 195 5.16 0.26 11.14
CA PHE A 195 5.02 -0.07 12.56
C PHE A 195 5.31 -1.56 12.83
N THR A 196 4.71 -2.45 12.05
CA THR A 196 4.86 -3.90 12.25
C THR A 196 6.28 -4.37 11.94
N GLU A 197 6.99 -3.73 11.03
CA GLU A 197 8.40 -4.01 10.77
C GLU A 197 9.28 -3.81 12.00
N CYS A 198 8.95 -2.81 12.84
CA CYS A 198 9.72 -2.51 14.05
C CYS A 198 9.24 -3.28 15.28
N PHE A 199 7.95 -3.56 15.42
CA PHE A 199 7.34 -3.97 16.67
C PHE A 199 6.67 -5.34 16.68
N ASP A 200 6.38 -5.91 15.53
CA ASP A 200 5.75 -7.22 15.46
C ASP A 200 6.79 -8.32 15.36
N VAL A 201 7.38 -8.65 16.49
CA VAL A 201 8.34 -9.74 16.68
C VAL A 201 7.59 -10.97 17.22
N GLY A 202 6.39 -11.25 16.69
CA GLY A 202 5.69 -12.50 16.98
C GLY A 202 6.41 -13.67 16.32
N GLU A 203 6.15 -14.90 16.81
CA GLU A 203 6.64 -16.16 16.22
C GLU A 203 6.10 -16.41 14.79
N SER A 204 5.44 -15.44 14.20
CA SER A 204 4.95 -15.42 12.83
C SER A 204 6.13 -15.42 11.85
N MET A 205 6.09 -16.33 10.88
CA MET A 205 7.14 -16.63 9.89
C MET A 205 7.48 -15.50 8.91
N SER A 206 7.00 -14.29 9.10
CA SER A 206 7.31 -13.10 8.32
C SER A 206 8.42 -12.27 8.98
N LYS A 207 9.60 -12.85 9.16
CA LYS A 207 10.79 -12.05 9.43
C LYS A 207 11.13 -11.25 8.18
N LYS A 208 10.41 -10.14 7.93
CA LYS A 208 11.07 -9.01 7.28
C LYS A 208 12.24 -8.62 8.18
N SER A 209 13.40 -8.46 7.61
CA SER A 209 14.50 -7.76 8.29
C SER A 209 14.02 -6.34 8.60
N THR A 210 14.51 -5.72 9.67
CA THR A 210 14.25 -4.31 10.04
C THR A 210 14.88 -3.35 9.01
N ASN A 211 14.48 -3.50 7.74
CA ASN A 211 15.11 -2.87 6.60
C ASN A 211 14.96 -1.35 6.60
N ASP A 212 13.86 -0.82 7.13
CA ASP A 212 13.60 0.62 7.16
C ASP A 212 14.65 1.38 7.96
N ILE A 213 15.03 0.85 9.12
CA ILE A 213 16.05 1.49 9.98
C ILE A 213 17.42 1.45 9.30
N GLU A 214 17.85 0.29 8.78
CA GLU A 214 19.18 0.14 8.18
C GLU A 214 19.30 0.85 6.83
N ASN A 215 18.19 1.00 6.08
CA ASN A 215 18.14 1.65 4.78
C ASN A 215 17.81 3.15 4.87
N ASN A 216 17.79 3.74 6.05
CA ASN A 216 17.53 5.17 6.26
C ASN A 216 16.20 5.63 5.65
N LYS A 217 15.15 4.81 5.74
CA LYS A 217 13.85 5.11 5.12
C LYS A 217 13.10 6.24 5.84
N LEU A 218 12.36 7.04 5.06
CA LEU A 218 11.36 7.95 5.59
C LEU A 218 10.14 7.12 6.04
N SER A 219 10.22 6.49 7.22
CA SER A 219 9.14 5.70 7.80
C SER A 219 8.31 6.51 8.79
N TRP A 220 7.05 6.13 8.99
CA TRP A 220 6.18 6.73 10.01
C TRP A 220 6.82 6.66 11.40
N THR A 221 7.42 5.52 11.72
CA THR A 221 8.10 5.31 13.01
C THR A 221 9.22 6.32 13.25
N ALA A 222 10.04 6.59 12.22
CA ALA A 222 11.11 7.58 12.30
C ALA A 222 10.57 9.01 12.42
N VAL A 223 9.59 9.38 11.59
CA VAL A 223 9.01 10.73 11.57
C VAL A 223 8.35 11.07 12.91
N VAL A 224 7.51 10.17 13.43
CA VAL A 224 6.81 10.44 14.69
C VAL A 224 7.78 10.42 15.88
N ALA A 225 8.72 9.49 15.89
CA ALA A 225 9.73 9.47 16.96
C ALA A 225 10.56 10.77 17.00
N LEU A 226 10.99 11.28 15.84
CA LEU A 226 11.73 12.55 15.74
C LEU A 226 10.94 13.75 16.30
N GLN A 227 9.61 13.75 16.21
CA GLN A 227 8.78 14.80 16.81
C GLN A 227 8.76 14.78 18.33
N HIS A 228 9.01 13.61 18.95
CA HIS A 228 8.93 13.39 20.40
C HIS A 228 10.29 13.30 21.09
N PHE A 229 11.39 13.17 20.32
CA PHE A 229 12.73 13.04 20.88
C PHE A 229 13.21 14.34 21.53
N ASN A 230 13.82 14.20 22.71
CA ASN A 230 14.66 15.22 23.30
C ASN A 230 16.02 15.34 22.55
N THR A 231 16.86 16.29 22.95
CA THR A 231 18.14 16.55 22.28
C THR A 231 19.09 15.34 22.32
N GLU A 232 19.15 14.63 23.43
CA GLU A 232 20.02 13.47 23.59
C GLU A 232 19.54 12.31 22.70
N GLN A 233 18.25 12.00 22.70
CA GLN A 233 17.65 10.97 21.86
C GLN A 233 17.83 11.29 20.37
N ARG A 234 17.67 12.55 19.97
CA ARG A 234 17.91 13.00 18.61
C ARG A 234 19.37 12.81 18.17
N ASN A 235 20.33 13.07 19.06
CA ASN A 235 21.75 12.83 18.77
C ASN A 235 22.02 11.32 18.56
N ILE A 236 21.46 10.47 19.44
CA ILE A 236 21.60 9.01 19.31
C ILE A 236 20.94 8.54 18.00
N PHE A 237 19.78 9.07 17.63
CA PHE A 237 19.11 8.75 16.37
C PHE A 237 20.02 9.09 15.18
N ASN A 238 20.59 10.28 15.15
CA ASN A 238 21.51 10.71 14.09
C ASN A 238 22.78 9.83 13.97
N GLU A 239 23.22 9.23 15.08
CA GLU A 239 24.39 8.35 15.09
C GLU A 239 24.05 6.89 14.70
N CYS A 240 22.80 6.49 14.78
CA CYS A 240 22.40 5.09 14.65
C CYS A 240 21.53 4.80 13.44
N TYR A 241 20.62 5.70 13.05
CA TYR A 241 19.69 5.49 11.95
C TYR A 241 20.41 5.46 10.59
N GLY A 242 19.96 4.61 9.68
CA GLY A 242 20.58 4.43 8.37
C GLY A 242 21.89 3.63 8.41
N ILE A 243 22.18 2.93 9.50
CA ILE A 243 23.42 2.16 9.63
C ILE A 243 23.11 0.68 9.83
N PRO A 244 23.56 -0.21 8.91
CA PRO A 244 23.28 -1.66 8.96
C PRO A 244 24.14 -2.34 10.05
N ASN A 245 23.88 -2.00 11.31
CA ASN A 245 24.53 -2.56 12.48
C ASN A 245 23.48 -3.01 13.51
N PRO A 246 23.43 -4.29 13.90
CA PRO A 246 22.39 -4.81 14.79
C PRO A 246 22.24 -4.08 16.14
N GLU A 247 23.36 -3.63 16.73
CA GLU A 247 23.33 -2.89 18.00
C GLU A 247 22.74 -1.48 17.83
N LYS A 248 23.02 -0.84 16.69
CA LYS A 248 22.46 0.47 16.35
C LYS A 248 20.96 0.36 16.05
N ILE A 249 20.55 -0.63 15.27
CA ILE A 249 19.14 -0.93 15.01
C ILE A 249 18.40 -1.17 16.32
N LYS A 250 18.95 -2.00 17.19
CA LYS A 250 18.37 -2.26 18.53
C LYS A 250 18.26 -0.97 19.34
N ARG A 251 19.24 -0.06 19.26
CA ARG A 251 19.20 1.22 19.96
C ARG A 251 18.09 2.13 19.44
N ILE A 252 17.86 2.15 18.14
CA ILE A 252 16.72 2.88 17.53
C ILE A 252 15.38 2.31 18.04
N ILE A 253 15.22 0.99 18.06
CA ILE A 253 13.98 0.37 18.58
C ILE A 253 13.76 0.74 20.05
N GLN A 254 14.83 0.78 20.87
CA GLN A 254 14.74 1.25 22.25
C GLN A 254 14.28 2.71 22.34
N LEU A 255 14.79 3.60 21.47
CA LEU A 255 14.33 5.00 21.42
C LEU A 255 12.84 5.08 21.07
N TYR A 256 12.36 4.24 20.19
CA TYR A 256 10.93 4.16 19.82
C TYR A 256 10.06 3.72 21.02
N GLU A 257 10.53 2.76 21.81
CA GLU A 257 9.85 2.37 23.07
C GLU A 257 9.91 3.48 24.13
N GLU A 258 11.04 4.20 24.26
CA GLU A 258 11.20 5.31 25.22
C GLU A 258 10.17 6.44 24.98
N VAL A 259 9.77 6.69 23.73
CA VAL A 259 8.73 7.68 23.39
C VAL A 259 7.32 7.08 23.29
N ASN A 260 7.17 5.81 23.70
CA ASN A 260 5.89 5.09 23.68
C ASN A 260 5.22 5.07 22.30
N LEU A 261 6.00 4.76 21.25
CA LEU A 261 5.53 4.80 19.86
C LEU A 261 4.33 3.88 19.62
N ARG A 262 4.19 2.78 20.39
CA ARG A 262 3.01 1.89 20.33
C ARG A 262 1.71 2.60 20.70
N GLN A 263 1.73 3.53 21.63
CA GLN A 263 0.56 4.31 21.98
C GLN A 263 0.27 5.36 20.91
N LEU A 264 1.30 6.01 20.38
CA LEU A 264 1.17 6.98 19.28
C LEU A 264 0.59 6.33 18.02
N PHE A 265 0.94 5.07 17.72
CA PHE A 265 0.34 4.33 16.62
C PHE A 265 -1.18 4.13 16.79
N LYS A 266 -1.63 3.76 17.99
CA LYS A 266 -3.08 3.63 18.26
C LYS A 266 -3.81 4.96 18.16
N GLU A 267 -3.17 6.04 18.56
CA GLU A 267 -3.73 7.39 18.44
C GLU A 267 -3.86 7.80 16.97
N GLU A 268 -2.84 7.52 16.16
CA GLU A 268 -2.84 7.76 14.71
C GLU A 268 -3.94 6.94 14.00
N GLU A 269 -4.06 5.64 14.31
CA GLU A 269 -5.12 4.78 13.80
C GLU A 269 -6.50 5.40 14.06
N ASN A 270 -6.76 5.75 15.32
CA ASN A 270 -8.04 6.34 15.72
C ASN A 270 -8.27 7.71 15.03
N ALA A 271 -7.23 8.52 14.89
CA ALA A 271 -7.34 9.82 14.24
C ALA A 271 -7.73 9.67 12.77
N ARG A 272 -7.10 8.76 12.01
CA ARG A 272 -7.41 8.51 10.60
C ARG A 272 -8.80 7.91 10.41
N TYR A 273 -9.20 6.96 11.25
CA TYR A 273 -10.55 6.40 11.24
C TYR A 273 -11.62 7.45 11.51
N ASN A 274 -11.42 8.28 12.53
CA ASN A 274 -12.34 9.35 12.87
C ASN A 274 -12.41 10.44 11.77
N ASN A 275 -11.28 10.73 11.11
CA ASN A 275 -11.26 11.66 9.99
C ASN A 275 -12.08 11.13 8.80
N PHE A 276 -11.90 9.86 8.45
CA PHE A 276 -12.71 9.20 7.42
C PHE A 276 -14.20 9.26 7.74
N LEU A 277 -14.59 8.84 8.95
CA LEU A 277 -15.98 8.84 9.38
C LEU A 277 -16.61 10.23 9.31
N ARG A 278 -15.88 11.26 9.76
CA ARG A 278 -16.32 12.65 9.67
C ARG A 278 -16.52 13.10 8.22
N LYS A 279 -15.60 12.74 7.32
CA LYS A 279 -15.72 13.06 5.89
C LYS A 279 -16.97 12.41 5.30
N VAL A 280 -17.22 11.12 5.57
CA VAL A 280 -18.41 10.40 5.10
C VAL A 280 -19.71 11.00 5.65
N GLN A 281 -19.75 11.35 6.94
CA GLN A 281 -20.94 11.97 7.57
C GLN A 281 -21.29 13.35 6.95
N ASN A 282 -20.32 14.04 6.40
CA ASN A 282 -20.52 15.34 5.75
C ASN A 282 -20.90 15.23 4.27
N LEU A 283 -20.95 14.03 3.70
CA LEU A 283 -21.38 13.84 2.32
C LEU A 283 -22.89 14.11 2.18
N PRO A 284 -23.33 14.74 1.09
CA PRO A 284 -24.75 14.82 0.79
C PRO A 284 -25.32 13.44 0.52
N ALA A 285 -26.58 13.21 0.91
CA ALA A 285 -27.29 11.94 0.63
C ALA A 285 -27.37 11.61 -0.87
N THR A 286 -27.21 12.61 -1.73
CA THR A 286 -27.21 12.49 -3.20
C THR A 286 -25.83 12.20 -3.79
N ALA A 287 -24.79 12.04 -2.94
CA ALA A 287 -23.45 11.73 -3.44
C ALA A 287 -23.43 10.41 -4.22
N THR A 288 -22.60 10.34 -5.22
CA THR A 288 -22.38 9.12 -6.01
C THR A 288 -20.89 8.78 -6.04
N PRO A 289 -20.47 7.70 -5.38
CA PRO A 289 -21.25 6.72 -4.58
C PRO A 289 -21.93 7.30 -3.32
N ALA A 290 -22.99 6.64 -2.88
CA ALA A 290 -23.73 7.03 -1.68
C ALA A 290 -22.89 6.84 -0.39
N PRO A 291 -23.16 7.60 0.70
CA PRO A 291 -22.42 7.47 1.96
C PRO A 291 -22.35 6.03 2.50
N ASP A 292 -23.43 5.25 2.34
CA ASP A 292 -23.48 3.85 2.79
C ASP A 292 -22.45 2.95 2.09
N PHE A 293 -22.12 3.22 0.83
CA PHE A 293 -21.05 2.51 0.14
C PHE A 293 -19.71 2.70 0.85
N PHE A 294 -19.37 3.94 1.16
CA PHE A 294 -18.11 4.25 1.84
C PHE A 294 -18.03 3.60 3.22
N MET A 295 -19.16 3.53 3.94
CA MET A 295 -19.21 2.84 5.23
C MET A 295 -19.05 1.32 5.09
N LYS A 296 -19.57 0.69 4.03
CA LYS A 296 -19.34 -0.74 3.75
C LYS A 296 -17.86 -1.02 3.54
N ILE A 297 -17.20 -0.24 2.67
CA ILE A 297 -15.76 -0.38 2.40
C ILE A 297 -14.94 -0.15 3.68
N PHE A 298 -15.27 0.86 4.47
CA PHE A 298 -14.58 1.13 5.75
C PHE A 298 -14.70 -0.04 6.74
N ASN A 299 -15.89 -0.61 6.89
CA ASN A 299 -16.08 -1.74 7.78
C ASN A 299 -15.32 -2.99 7.29
N TYR A 300 -15.29 -3.21 5.97
CA TYR A 300 -14.49 -4.27 5.37
C TYR A 300 -12.99 -4.05 5.62
N PHE A 301 -12.50 -2.82 5.40
CA PHE A 301 -11.12 -2.44 5.71
C PHE A 301 -10.77 -2.69 7.17
N LYS A 302 -11.61 -2.27 8.13
CA LYS A 302 -11.38 -2.50 9.56
C LYS A 302 -11.32 -3.98 9.91
N SER A 303 -12.20 -4.80 9.33
CA SER A 303 -12.17 -6.25 9.56
C SER A 303 -10.88 -6.87 9.02
N TYR A 304 -10.40 -6.38 7.90
CA TYR A 304 -9.12 -6.79 7.30
C TYR A 304 -7.94 -6.34 8.18
N ALA A 305 -7.94 -5.08 8.63
CA ALA A 305 -6.90 -4.51 9.48
C ALA A 305 -6.80 -5.15 10.87
N SER A 306 -7.93 -5.65 11.41
CA SER A 306 -7.94 -6.33 12.72
C SER A 306 -7.34 -7.74 12.67
N ASP A 307 -7.19 -8.33 11.49
CA ASP A 307 -6.51 -9.59 11.28
C ASP A 307 -5.05 -9.34 10.90
N SER A 308 -4.18 -9.24 11.93
CA SER A 308 -2.75 -8.97 11.74
C SER A 308 -2.07 -9.94 10.76
N SER A 309 -2.62 -11.18 10.60
CA SER A 309 -2.08 -12.14 9.63
C SER A 309 -2.27 -11.71 8.17
N ARG A 310 -3.26 -10.86 7.87
CA ARG A 310 -3.57 -10.38 6.52
C ARG A 310 -2.75 -9.16 6.11
N PHE A 311 -2.45 -8.24 7.05
CA PHE A 311 -1.65 -7.05 6.77
C PHE A 311 -0.18 -7.35 6.43
N TYR A 312 0.37 -8.48 6.88
CA TYR A 312 1.75 -8.88 6.56
C TYR A 312 2.00 -9.21 5.09
N TYR A 313 0.96 -9.28 4.28
CA TYR A 313 1.03 -9.66 2.86
C TYR A 313 0.57 -8.53 1.91
N ALA A 314 0.18 -7.37 2.46
CA ALA A 314 -0.23 -6.21 1.68
C ALA A 314 0.96 -5.40 1.14
#